data_979ca4c023ada6a5a17ce510f7766c41
#
_entry.id   979ca4c023ada6a5a17ce510f7766c41
#
_cell.length_a   1.000
_cell.length_b   1.000
_cell.length_c   1.000
_cell.angle_alpha   90.00
_cell.angle_beta   90.00
_cell.angle_gamma   90.00
#
_symmetry.space_group_name_H-M   'P 1'
#
loop_
_entity.id
_entity.type
_entity.pdbx_description
1 polymer ?
#
loop_
_entity_poly.entity_id
_entity_poly.type
_entity_poly.pdbx_seq_one_letter_code
_entity_poly.pdbx_strand_id
1 'polypeptide(L)'
;MDFALSEEQTAIFDMAYGFGQEHIAPFAQKWEKDETIPKDLWPKIAELGFGGLYVSEDAGGSGLTRLDATLVFEALSMACPSVAAFLSIHNMCAKMLDSFASDDLKSRIMPDILSMNTVLSYCLTEPGSGSDAAALKTKCTRTNEGYTL
;
A
#
# COMPACT_ATOMS: atom_id res chain seq x y z
N MET A 1 -1.67 -5.27 -30.56
CA MET A 1 -1.72 -5.16 -29.08
C MET A 1 -2.69 -4.04 -28.79
N ASP A 2 -3.76 -4.31 -28.05
CA ASP A 2 -4.73 -3.29 -27.66
C ASP A 2 -4.35 -2.75 -26.28
N PHE A 3 -4.30 -1.42 -26.14
CA PHE A 3 -3.99 -0.72 -24.90
C PHE A 3 -5.23 -0.04 -24.28
N ALA A 4 -6.43 -0.31 -24.84
CA ALA A 4 -7.66 0.21 -24.27
C ALA A 4 -7.91 -0.44 -22.90
N LEU A 5 -8.34 0.37 -21.94
CA LEU A 5 -8.77 -0.12 -20.65
C LEU A 5 -10.11 -0.86 -20.79
N SER A 6 -10.31 -1.89 -19.98
CA SER A 6 -11.62 -2.52 -19.83
C SER A 6 -12.59 -1.56 -19.12
N GLU A 7 -13.88 -1.87 -19.18
CA GLU A 7 -14.90 -1.11 -18.45
C GLU A 7 -14.64 -1.12 -16.93
N GLU A 8 -14.21 -2.28 -16.40
CA GLU A 8 -13.85 -2.42 -14.99
C GLU A 8 -12.62 -1.58 -14.63
N GLN A 9 -11.58 -1.59 -15.47
CA GLN A 9 -10.38 -0.79 -15.27
C GLN A 9 -10.69 0.71 -15.32
N THR A 10 -11.55 1.13 -16.24
CA THR A 10 -12.02 2.51 -16.32
C THR A 10 -12.78 2.91 -15.06
N ALA A 11 -13.69 2.05 -14.58
CA ALA A 11 -14.45 2.30 -13.36
C ALA A 11 -13.55 2.41 -12.10
N ILE A 12 -12.53 1.55 -11.99
CA ILE A 12 -11.54 1.60 -10.89
C ILE A 12 -10.75 2.92 -10.95
N PHE A 13 -10.28 3.30 -12.12
CA PHE A 13 -9.56 4.55 -12.32
C PHE A 13 -10.43 5.76 -11.96
N ASP A 14 -11.66 5.83 -12.47
CA ASP A 14 -12.59 6.94 -12.24
C ASP A 14 -12.95 7.08 -10.75
N MET A 15 -13.15 5.95 -10.05
CA MET A 15 -13.39 5.93 -8.61
C MET A 15 -12.20 6.50 -7.83
N ALA A 16 -10.99 6.05 -8.15
CA ALA A 16 -9.76 6.52 -7.51
C ALA A 16 -9.50 8.00 -7.83
N TYR A 17 -9.73 8.42 -9.07
CA TYR A 17 -9.60 9.81 -9.49
C TYR A 17 -10.59 10.72 -8.78
N GLY A 18 -11.87 10.34 -8.74
CA GLY A 18 -12.93 11.09 -8.04
C GLY A 18 -12.60 11.28 -6.57
N PHE A 19 -12.20 10.20 -5.88
CA PHE A 19 -11.76 10.27 -4.49
C PHE A 19 -10.54 11.20 -4.33
N GLY A 20 -9.57 11.09 -5.22
CA GLY A 20 -8.38 11.94 -5.22
C GLY A 20 -8.72 13.43 -5.34
N GLN A 21 -9.62 13.78 -6.26
CA GLN A 21 -10.04 15.17 -6.48
C GLN A 21 -10.86 15.73 -5.31
N GLU A 22 -11.67 14.92 -4.66
CA GLU A 22 -12.52 15.37 -3.55
C GLU A 22 -11.78 15.42 -2.21
N HIS A 23 -11.00 14.40 -1.88
CA HIS A 23 -10.46 14.20 -0.54
C HIS A 23 -8.95 14.47 -0.41
N ILE A 24 -8.22 14.60 -1.51
CA ILE A 24 -6.76 14.76 -1.50
C ILE A 24 -6.33 16.09 -2.12
N ALA A 25 -6.70 16.34 -3.38
CA ALA A 25 -6.20 17.48 -4.15
C ALA A 25 -6.41 18.85 -3.44
N PRO A 26 -7.56 19.13 -2.81
CA PRO A 26 -7.79 20.42 -2.13
C PRO A 26 -6.85 20.66 -0.94
N PHE A 27 -6.28 19.61 -0.38
CA PHE A 27 -5.46 19.64 0.84
C PHE A 27 -3.98 19.37 0.59
N ALA A 28 -3.60 18.86 -0.58
CA ALA A 28 -2.25 18.37 -0.88
C ALA A 28 -1.18 19.44 -0.62
N GLN A 29 -1.40 20.69 -1.04
CA GLN A 29 -0.46 21.78 -0.82
C GLN A 29 -0.28 22.13 0.67
N LYS A 30 -1.36 22.02 1.47
CA LYS A 30 -1.28 22.22 2.91
C LYS A 30 -0.50 21.10 3.57
N TRP A 31 -0.75 19.85 3.20
CA TRP A 31 -0.03 18.69 3.75
C TRP A 31 1.46 18.72 3.42
N GLU A 32 1.83 19.16 2.22
CA GLU A 32 3.22 19.36 1.83
C GLU A 32 3.90 20.39 2.73
N LYS A 33 3.25 21.54 2.98
CA LYS A 33 3.78 22.59 3.86
C LYS A 33 3.88 22.15 5.31
N ASP A 34 2.91 21.37 5.79
CA ASP A 34 2.85 20.87 7.17
C ASP A 34 3.72 19.60 7.36
N GLU A 35 4.34 19.09 6.29
CA GLU A 35 5.15 17.86 6.24
C GLU A 35 4.41 16.64 6.82
N THR A 36 3.09 16.58 6.63
CA THR A 36 2.27 15.49 7.19
C THR A 36 1.01 15.22 6.39
N ILE A 37 0.65 13.95 6.24
CA ILE A 37 -0.62 13.49 5.71
C ILE A 37 -1.51 13.11 6.91
N PRO A 38 -2.75 13.65 7.02
CA PRO A 38 -3.63 13.33 8.14
C PRO A 38 -3.96 11.84 8.24
N LYS A 39 -3.93 11.32 9.47
CA LYS A 39 -4.18 9.88 9.71
C LYS A 39 -5.59 9.43 9.37
N ASP A 40 -6.56 10.33 9.40
CA ASP A 40 -7.97 10.06 9.08
C ASP A 40 -8.24 9.89 7.57
N LEU A 41 -7.24 10.15 6.73
CA LEU A 41 -7.31 9.84 5.30
C LEU A 41 -7.25 8.33 5.04
N TRP A 42 -6.44 7.60 5.80
CA TRP A 42 -6.15 6.19 5.52
C TRP A 42 -7.37 5.28 5.63
N PRO A 43 -8.21 5.36 6.69
CA PRO A 43 -9.44 4.59 6.73
C PRO A 43 -10.39 4.87 5.55
N LYS A 44 -10.49 6.12 5.09
CA LYS A 44 -11.31 6.47 3.93
C LYS A 44 -10.81 5.82 2.63
N ILE A 45 -9.49 5.74 2.46
CA ILE A 45 -8.87 5.01 1.34
C ILE A 45 -9.16 3.51 1.47
N ALA A 46 -9.12 2.96 2.68
CA ALA A 46 -9.41 1.57 2.95
C ALA A 46 -10.88 1.19 2.67
N GLU A 47 -11.83 2.08 2.91
CA GLU A 47 -13.26 1.88 2.59
C GLU A 47 -13.50 1.62 1.10
N LEU A 48 -12.61 2.10 0.22
CA LEU A 48 -12.62 1.80 -1.22
C LEU A 48 -11.93 0.47 -1.59
N GLY A 49 -11.45 -0.29 -0.59
CA GLY A 49 -10.67 -1.51 -0.81
C GLY A 49 -9.19 -1.25 -1.14
N PHE A 50 -8.73 0.00 -1.07
CA PHE A 50 -7.37 0.33 -1.50
C PHE A 50 -6.29 0.02 -0.47
N GLY A 51 -6.66 -0.37 0.75
CA GLY A 51 -5.72 -0.87 1.77
C GLY A 51 -5.09 -2.21 1.42
N GLY A 52 -5.66 -2.97 0.47
CA GLY A 52 -5.16 -4.28 0.03
C GLY A 52 -5.47 -4.57 -1.43
N LEU A 53 -5.07 -3.68 -2.36
CA LEU A 53 -5.42 -3.75 -3.79
C LEU A 53 -5.14 -5.12 -4.41
N TYR A 54 -3.95 -5.65 -4.21
CA TYR A 54 -3.51 -6.94 -4.77
C TYR A 54 -3.20 -7.99 -3.70
N VAL A 55 -3.68 -7.79 -2.48
CA VAL A 55 -3.78 -8.85 -1.45
C VAL A 55 -4.89 -9.80 -1.87
N SER A 56 -4.71 -11.09 -1.60
CA SER A 56 -5.69 -12.10 -1.99
C SER A 56 -7.05 -11.90 -1.30
N GLU A 57 -8.12 -12.28 -1.98
CA GLU A 57 -9.47 -12.26 -1.43
C GLU A 57 -9.59 -13.15 -0.19
N ASP A 58 -8.91 -14.29 -0.17
CA ASP A 58 -8.85 -15.21 0.97
C ASP A 58 -8.26 -14.54 2.24
N ALA A 59 -7.37 -13.56 2.05
CA ALA A 59 -6.84 -12.74 3.13
C ALA A 59 -7.66 -11.47 3.41
N GLY A 60 -8.78 -11.27 2.72
CA GLY A 60 -9.67 -10.11 2.84
C GLY A 60 -9.30 -8.93 1.95
N GLY A 61 -8.35 -9.07 1.04
CA GLY A 61 -7.94 -8.04 0.08
C GLY A 61 -8.87 -7.95 -1.14
N SER A 62 -8.57 -7.01 -2.03
CA SER A 62 -9.37 -6.77 -3.25
C SER A 62 -9.02 -7.72 -4.40
N GLY A 63 -7.94 -8.48 -4.32
CA GLY A 63 -7.54 -9.47 -5.32
C GLY A 63 -7.23 -8.90 -6.71
N LEU A 64 -7.06 -7.59 -6.84
CA LEU A 64 -6.82 -6.93 -8.12
C LEU A 64 -5.46 -7.30 -8.72
N THR A 65 -5.34 -7.16 -10.02
CA THR A 65 -4.05 -7.33 -10.70
C THR A 65 -3.11 -6.16 -10.41
N ARG A 66 -1.82 -6.34 -10.72
CA ARG A 66 -0.84 -5.25 -10.63
C ARG A 66 -1.16 -4.11 -11.59
N LEU A 67 -1.76 -4.41 -12.74
CA LEU A 67 -2.20 -3.40 -13.70
C LEU A 67 -3.32 -2.54 -13.11
N ASP A 68 -4.34 -3.16 -12.52
CA ASP A 68 -5.46 -2.45 -11.92
C ASP A 68 -4.97 -1.56 -10.75
N ALA A 69 -4.07 -2.08 -9.91
CA ALA A 69 -3.45 -1.28 -8.85
C ALA A 69 -2.64 -0.10 -9.38
N THR A 70 -1.98 -0.25 -10.54
CA THR A 70 -1.25 0.84 -11.18
C THR A 70 -2.20 1.97 -11.58
N LEU A 71 -3.39 1.65 -12.08
CA LEU A 71 -4.42 2.64 -12.42
C LEU A 71 -4.88 3.44 -11.19
N VAL A 72 -5.05 2.77 -10.05
CA VAL A 72 -5.36 3.45 -8.78
C VAL A 72 -4.23 4.39 -8.36
N PHE A 73 -2.97 3.93 -8.41
CA PHE A 73 -1.82 4.78 -8.06
C PHE A 73 -1.65 5.96 -9.02
N GLU A 74 -1.87 5.76 -10.31
CA GLU A 74 -1.86 6.82 -11.31
C GLU A 74 -2.93 7.88 -10.98
N ALA A 75 -4.16 7.46 -10.79
CA ALA A 75 -5.28 8.36 -10.49
C ALA A 75 -5.05 9.17 -9.20
N LEU A 76 -4.61 8.53 -8.11
CA LEU A 76 -4.33 9.20 -6.85
C LEU A 76 -3.09 10.12 -6.94
N SER A 77 -2.09 9.77 -7.76
CA SER A 77 -0.91 10.62 -7.94
C SER A 77 -1.20 11.93 -8.66
N MET A 78 -2.25 11.99 -9.47
CA MET A 78 -2.75 13.24 -10.06
C MET A 78 -3.25 14.24 -8.99
N ALA A 79 -3.67 13.73 -7.83
CA ALA A 79 -4.07 14.56 -6.69
C ALA A 79 -2.89 14.85 -5.74
N CYS A 80 -2.11 13.82 -5.38
CA CYS A 80 -0.93 13.94 -4.53
C CYS A 80 0.01 12.73 -4.71
N PRO A 81 1.19 12.90 -5.31
CA PRO A 81 2.17 11.83 -5.48
C PRO A 81 2.62 11.20 -4.15
N SER A 82 2.72 11.99 -3.07
CA SER A 82 3.12 11.50 -1.76
C SER A 82 2.12 10.51 -1.18
N VAL A 83 0.81 10.77 -1.34
CA VAL A 83 -0.25 9.83 -0.91
C VAL A 83 -0.18 8.55 -1.73
N ALA A 84 -0.03 8.64 -3.05
CA ALA A 84 0.06 7.48 -3.92
C ALA A 84 1.31 6.63 -3.61
N ALA A 85 2.46 7.27 -3.38
CA ALA A 85 3.70 6.58 -2.99
C ALA A 85 3.54 5.86 -1.65
N PHE A 86 2.97 6.52 -0.65
CA PHE A 86 2.71 5.91 0.66
C PHE A 86 1.80 4.68 0.53
N LEU A 87 0.69 4.81 -0.20
CA LEU A 87 -0.25 3.72 -0.42
C LEU A 87 0.40 2.56 -1.17
N SER A 88 1.26 2.84 -2.15
CA SER A 88 1.96 1.80 -2.91
C SER A 88 2.90 0.96 -2.03
N ILE A 89 3.65 1.61 -1.12
CA ILE A 89 4.52 0.92 -0.16
C ILE A 89 3.71 0.09 0.82
N HIS A 90 2.62 0.64 1.35
CA HIS A 90 1.70 -0.10 2.23
C HIS A 90 1.21 -1.38 1.55
N ASN A 91 0.69 -1.28 0.32
CA ASN A 91 0.20 -2.42 -0.45
C ASN A 91 1.30 -3.44 -0.77
N MET A 92 2.52 -2.99 -1.05
CA MET A 92 3.66 -3.88 -1.26
C MET A 92 3.95 -4.70 -0.02
N CYS A 93 3.99 -4.08 1.16
CA CYS A 93 4.22 -4.78 2.43
C CYS A 93 3.07 -5.71 2.78
N ALA A 94 1.81 -5.29 2.58
CA ALA A 94 0.62 -6.11 2.79
C ALA A 94 0.68 -7.38 1.92
N LYS A 95 1.07 -7.25 0.64
CA LYS A 95 1.25 -8.40 -0.25
C LYS A 95 2.38 -9.34 0.17
N MET A 96 3.46 -8.81 0.70
CA MET A 96 4.54 -9.66 1.25
C MET A 96 4.04 -10.50 2.42
N LEU A 97 3.29 -9.90 3.34
CA LEU A 97 2.68 -10.62 4.45
C LEU A 97 1.66 -11.65 3.96
N ASP A 98 0.79 -11.31 3.02
CA ASP A 98 -0.13 -12.25 2.38
C ASP A 98 0.59 -13.46 1.77
N SER A 99 1.75 -13.24 1.14
CA SER A 99 2.48 -14.29 0.43
C SER A 99 3.34 -15.17 1.32
N PHE A 100 3.87 -14.64 2.43
CA PHE A 100 4.94 -15.29 3.20
C PHE A 100 4.64 -15.49 4.68
N ALA A 101 3.65 -14.79 5.24
CA ALA A 101 3.29 -14.99 6.64
C ALA A 101 2.52 -16.30 6.84
N SER A 102 2.59 -16.86 8.05
CA SER A 102 1.75 -17.99 8.44
C SER A 102 0.27 -17.59 8.52
N ASP A 103 -0.64 -18.54 8.37
CA ASP A 103 -2.09 -18.27 8.42
C ASP A 103 -2.51 -17.72 9.78
N ASP A 104 -1.89 -18.19 10.88
CA ASP A 104 -2.11 -17.63 12.22
C ASP A 104 -1.72 -16.15 12.29
N LEU A 105 -0.56 -15.79 11.73
CA LEU A 105 -0.13 -14.40 11.70
C LEU A 105 -1.05 -13.56 10.81
N LYS A 106 -1.37 -14.03 9.60
CA LYS A 106 -2.29 -13.34 8.69
C LYS A 106 -3.63 -13.04 9.33
N SER A 107 -4.27 -14.05 9.94
CA SER A 107 -5.58 -13.88 10.60
C SER A 107 -5.60 -12.82 11.69
N ARG A 108 -4.46 -12.61 12.35
CA ARG A 108 -4.32 -11.63 13.45
C ARG A 108 -4.05 -10.21 12.98
N ILE A 109 -3.29 -10.02 11.89
CA ILE A 109 -2.80 -8.69 11.52
C ILE A 109 -3.44 -8.12 10.26
N MET A 110 -3.89 -8.97 9.31
CA MET A 110 -4.43 -8.49 8.04
C MET A 110 -5.67 -7.60 8.18
N PRO A 111 -6.63 -7.85 9.09
CA PRO A 111 -7.76 -6.95 9.26
C PRO A 111 -7.37 -5.50 9.54
N ASP A 112 -6.40 -5.27 10.44
CA ASP A 112 -5.93 -3.93 10.77
C ASP A 112 -5.09 -3.30 9.65
N ILE A 113 -4.36 -4.12 8.90
CA ILE A 113 -3.59 -3.68 7.73
C ILE A 113 -4.54 -3.26 6.61
N LEU A 114 -5.53 -4.07 6.27
CA LEU A 114 -6.45 -3.81 5.16
C LEU A 114 -7.38 -2.63 5.45
N SER A 115 -7.75 -2.42 6.70
CA SER A 115 -8.50 -1.23 7.15
C SER A 115 -7.61 0.01 7.29
N MET A 116 -6.29 -0.12 7.09
CA MET A 116 -5.28 0.92 7.28
C MET A 116 -5.28 1.55 8.70
N ASN A 117 -5.83 0.88 9.69
CA ASN A 117 -5.61 1.20 11.10
C ASN A 117 -4.14 0.99 11.48
N THR A 118 -3.50 -0.02 10.87
CA THR A 118 -2.07 -0.24 10.91
C THR A 118 -1.51 0.00 9.51
N VAL A 119 -0.64 1.00 9.38
CA VAL A 119 0.06 1.29 8.14
C VAL A 119 1.46 0.69 8.15
N LEU A 120 1.89 0.21 6.98
CA LEU A 120 3.15 -0.51 6.82
C LEU A 120 4.19 0.34 6.09
N SER A 121 5.45 0.14 6.44
CA SER A 121 6.59 0.68 5.72
C SER A 121 7.63 -0.40 5.44
N TYR A 122 8.44 -0.17 4.42
CA TYR A 122 9.45 -1.12 3.94
C TYR A 122 10.85 -0.57 4.14
N CYS A 123 11.62 -1.21 5.00
CA CYS A 123 12.99 -0.84 5.32
C CYS A 123 13.95 -1.78 4.55
N LEU A 124 14.20 -1.49 3.26
CA LEU A 124 15.01 -2.33 2.40
C LEU A 124 16.49 -1.92 2.41
N THR A 125 16.76 -0.64 2.21
CA THR A 125 18.12 -0.13 2.02
C THR A 125 18.93 -0.18 3.31
N GLU A 126 20.12 -0.76 3.23
CA GLU A 126 21.12 -0.77 4.30
C GLU A 126 22.30 0.15 3.97
N PRO A 127 23.13 0.57 4.93
CA PRO A 127 24.30 1.40 4.65
C PRO A 127 25.25 0.83 3.60
N GLY A 128 25.33 -0.49 3.47
CA GLY A 128 26.19 -1.20 2.52
C GLY A 128 25.47 -1.80 1.30
N SER A 129 24.14 -1.61 1.19
CA SER A 129 23.33 -2.24 0.14
C SER A 129 22.13 -1.38 -0.23
N GLY A 130 22.14 -0.86 -1.44
CA GLY A 130 21.03 -0.12 -2.04
C GLY A 130 20.49 -0.83 -3.28
N SER A 131 21.01 -0.48 -4.45
CA SER A 131 20.60 -1.11 -5.73
C SER A 131 20.87 -2.61 -5.78
N ASP A 132 21.92 -3.08 -5.10
CA ASP A 132 22.20 -4.50 -4.92
C ASP A 132 21.47 -5.05 -3.68
N ALA A 133 20.15 -5.24 -3.82
CA ALA A 133 19.33 -5.80 -2.75
C ALA A 133 19.70 -7.25 -2.36
N ALA A 134 20.43 -7.97 -3.22
CA ALA A 134 20.94 -9.31 -2.90
C ALA A 134 22.09 -9.29 -1.88
N ALA A 135 22.74 -8.13 -1.68
CA ALA A 135 23.84 -7.96 -0.73
C ALA A 135 23.38 -7.57 0.69
N LEU A 136 22.08 -7.63 0.99
CA LEU A 136 21.53 -7.35 2.32
C LEU A 136 22.16 -8.24 3.39
N LYS A 137 22.47 -7.67 4.55
CA LYS A 137 23.14 -8.33 5.68
C LYS A 137 22.27 -8.44 6.93
N THR A 138 21.19 -7.70 7.01
CA THR A 138 20.24 -7.76 8.14
C THR A 138 19.78 -9.19 8.36
N LYS A 139 19.90 -9.66 9.57
CA LYS A 139 19.54 -11.03 9.99
C LYS A 139 18.59 -10.95 11.18
N CYS A 140 17.55 -11.77 11.14
CA CYS A 140 16.68 -12.00 12.28
C CYS A 140 17.16 -13.26 13.03
N THR A 141 17.50 -13.13 14.30
CA THR A 141 17.94 -14.24 15.14
C THR A 141 16.94 -14.46 16.27
N ARG A 142 16.47 -15.71 16.40
CA ARG A 142 15.58 -16.09 17.51
C ARG A 142 16.38 -16.18 18.82
N THR A 143 15.84 -15.60 19.88
CA THR A 143 16.38 -15.67 21.25
C THR A 143 15.32 -16.27 22.19
N ASN A 144 15.67 -16.46 23.46
CA ASN A 144 14.72 -16.94 24.48
C ASN A 144 13.63 -15.87 24.80
N GLU A 145 13.89 -14.61 24.51
CA GLU A 145 12.99 -13.47 24.79
C GLU A 145 12.25 -12.96 23.55
N GLY A 146 12.47 -13.60 22.37
CA GLY A 146 11.85 -13.16 21.10
C GLY A 146 12.82 -13.21 19.94
N TYR A 147 12.98 -12.07 19.25
CA TYR A 147 13.87 -11.94 18.09
C TYR A 147 14.72 -10.69 18.21
N THR A 148 15.93 -10.76 17.70
CA THR A 148 16.83 -9.61 17.49
C THR A 148 17.12 -9.45 16.00
N LEU A 149 17.19 -8.19 15.54
CA LEU A 149 17.64 -7.80 14.21
C LEU A 149 19.05 -7.24 14.27
#